data_df3c406d8d9d98f815a1100c03edb102
#
_entry.id   df3c406d8d9d98f815a1100c03edb102
#
_cell.length_a   1.000
_cell.length_b   1.000
_cell.length_c   1.000
_cell.angle_alpha   90.00
_cell.angle_beta   90.00
_cell.angle_gamma   90.00
#
_symmetry.space_group_name_H-M   'P 1'
#
loop_
_entity.id
_entity.type
_entity.pdbx_description
1 polymer ?
#
loop_
_entity_poly.entity_id
_entity_poly.type
_entity_poly.pdbx_seq_one_letter_code
_entity_poly.pdbx_strand_id
1 'polypeptide(L)'
;CTGIIIFIPKKLDYKNEDRNSVKSKLQINFIVISLGYFFFGIGYIIFGTFISAIAINSFEISFYQYMSWIIVGLFAIPSVLVWDWLSRKISTDLLLLFSCSTVSLGVAFLLLNNVSYFFLACLLYGLGVPGSVALILVEGKKRFIGNVNISVAIMTTAFSIGQIIGPYASGILIDLENNYKSSIFLAISCMISSSILMLNPK
;
A
#
# COMPACT_ATOMS: atom_id res chain seq x y z
N CYS A 1 7.71 -20.13 -27.91
CA CYS A 1 8.02 -18.76 -28.37
C CYS A 1 7.19 -17.79 -27.53
N THR A 2 7.77 -17.28 -26.47
CA THR A 2 7.16 -16.35 -25.51
C THR A 2 7.33 -14.93 -26.03
N GLY A 3 6.25 -14.33 -26.53
CA GLY A 3 6.24 -12.92 -26.91
C GLY A 3 6.21 -12.04 -25.66
N ILE A 4 7.36 -11.52 -25.27
CA ILE A 4 7.44 -10.41 -24.31
C ILE A 4 6.94 -9.17 -25.05
N ILE A 5 5.71 -8.73 -24.74
CA ILE A 5 5.21 -7.45 -25.21
C ILE A 5 5.96 -6.37 -24.42
N ILE A 6 7.07 -5.88 -24.98
CA ILE A 6 7.75 -4.69 -24.48
C ILE A 6 6.86 -3.50 -24.83
N PHE A 7 6.17 -2.97 -23.83
CA PHE A 7 5.44 -1.72 -23.94
C PHE A 7 6.47 -0.59 -24.06
N ILE A 8 6.86 -0.26 -25.31
CA ILE A 8 7.70 0.92 -25.58
C ILE A 8 6.77 2.13 -25.47
N PRO A 9 6.94 3.00 -24.46
CA PRO A 9 6.16 4.21 -24.39
C PRO A 9 6.47 5.08 -25.61
N LYS A 10 5.42 5.46 -26.35
CA LYS A 10 5.49 6.39 -27.47
C LYS A 10 6.30 7.61 -27.04
N LYS A 11 7.37 7.90 -27.78
CA LYS A 11 8.23 9.09 -27.58
C LYS A 11 7.32 10.31 -27.36
N LEU A 12 7.24 10.80 -26.14
CA LEU A 12 6.66 12.10 -25.84
C LEU A 12 7.59 13.14 -26.42
N ASP A 13 7.12 13.91 -27.40
CA ASP A 13 7.80 15.08 -27.93
C ASP A 13 8.13 16.00 -26.74
N TYR A 14 9.38 16.07 -26.41
CA TYR A 14 9.92 16.96 -25.37
C TYR A 14 9.96 18.38 -26.00
N LYS A 15 8.83 19.08 -25.95
CA LYS A 15 8.81 20.50 -26.20
C LYS A 15 9.67 21.15 -25.13
N ASN A 16 10.73 21.80 -25.55
CA ASN A 16 11.63 22.59 -24.70
C ASN A 16 10.83 23.68 -23.99
N GLU A 17 10.26 23.35 -22.83
CA GLU A 17 9.72 24.33 -21.89
C GLU A 17 10.88 24.86 -21.06
N ASP A 18 11.00 26.19 -21.06
CA ASP A 18 12.01 26.98 -20.38
C ASP A 18 12.33 26.44 -18.98
N ARG A 19 13.61 26.22 -18.71
CA ARG A 19 14.18 25.79 -17.41
C ARG A 19 13.83 26.70 -16.23
N ASN A 20 13.20 27.84 -16.46
CA ASN A 20 12.82 28.82 -15.42
C ASN A 20 11.36 28.75 -14.94
N SER A 21 10.51 27.91 -15.51
CA SER A 21 9.08 27.84 -15.16
C SER A 21 8.68 26.63 -14.30
N VAL A 22 9.58 25.73 -13.95
CA VAL A 22 9.26 24.55 -13.14
C VAL A 22 9.37 24.84 -11.62
N LYS A 23 8.83 25.94 -11.16
CA LYS A 23 8.24 26.00 -9.82
C LYS A 23 6.81 25.47 -9.94
N SER A 24 6.69 24.16 -10.25
CA SER A 24 5.40 23.48 -10.14
C SER A 24 4.89 23.68 -8.71
N LYS A 25 3.86 24.52 -8.54
CA LYS A 25 3.16 24.65 -7.26
C LYS A 25 2.63 23.26 -6.91
N LEU A 26 3.24 22.58 -5.92
CA LEU A 26 2.67 21.38 -5.33
C LEU A 26 1.28 21.73 -4.83
N GLN A 27 0.26 21.15 -5.42
CA GLN A 27 -1.10 21.35 -4.92
C GLN A 27 -1.23 20.66 -3.55
N ILE A 28 -1.97 21.29 -2.65
CA ILE A 28 -2.25 20.74 -1.32
C ILE A 28 -2.76 19.29 -1.42
N ASN A 29 -3.63 19.02 -2.40
CA ASN A 29 -4.17 17.68 -2.65
C ASN A 29 -3.10 16.63 -3.00
N PHE A 30 -2.00 17.03 -3.65
CA PHE A 30 -0.87 16.15 -3.94
C PHE A 30 -0.06 15.86 -2.66
N ILE A 31 0.15 16.86 -1.82
CA ILE A 31 0.84 16.68 -0.54
C ILE A 31 0.05 15.72 0.36
N VAL A 32 -1.27 15.91 0.43
CA VAL A 32 -2.15 15.08 1.25
C VAL A 32 -2.15 13.62 0.79
N ILE A 33 -2.25 13.36 -0.52
CA ILE A 33 -2.20 11.97 -1.03
C ILE A 33 -0.82 11.34 -0.84
N SER A 34 0.26 12.14 -0.95
CA SER A 34 1.63 11.65 -0.69
C SER A 34 1.83 11.30 0.78
N LEU A 35 1.26 12.08 1.68
CA LEU A 35 1.24 11.78 3.12
C LEU A 35 0.38 10.54 3.41
N GLY A 36 -0.77 10.40 2.76
CA GLY A 36 -1.58 9.18 2.81
C GLY A 36 -0.78 7.95 2.37
N TYR A 37 0.01 8.09 1.30
CA TYR A 37 0.84 7.00 0.78
C TYR A 37 2.02 6.66 1.71
N PHE A 38 2.57 7.64 2.42
CA PHE A 38 3.54 7.43 3.48
C PHE A 38 2.95 6.59 4.62
N PHE A 39 1.75 6.93 5.13
CA PHE A 39 1.07 6.14 6.16
C PHE A 39 0.69 4.74 5.67
N PHE A 40 0.30 4.61 4.40
CA PHE A 40 0.09 3.30 3.78
C PHE A 40 1.36 2.47 3.80
N GLY A 41 2.52 3.11 3.49
CA GLY A 41 3.84 2.47 3.55
C GLY A 41 4.20 1.93 4.93
N ILE A 42 3.88 2.68 6.00
CA ILE A 42 4.08 2.22 7.38
C ILE A 42 3.19 1.00 7.67
N GLY A 43 1.90 1.13 7.45
CA GLY A 43 0.93 0.11 7.87
C GLY A 43 1.09 -1.22 7.15
N TYR A 44 1.24 -1.20 5.82
CA TYR A 44 1.31 -2.44 5.05
C TYR A 44 2.60 -3.22 5.32
N ILE A 45 3.74 -2.54 5.51
CA ILE A 45 5.03 -3.22 5.68
C ILE A 45 5.13 -3.92 7.04
N ILE A 46 4.44 -3.41 8.07
CA ILE A 46 4.36 -4.06 9.37
C ILE A 46 3.77 -5.46 9.22
N PHE A 47 2.67 -5.61 8.50
CA PHE A 47 2.12 -6.93 8.18
C PHE A 47 3.14 -7.79 7.46
N GLY A 48 3.71 -7.29 6.35
CA GLY A 48 4.67 -8.04 5.55
C GLY A 48 5.89 -8.49 6.35
N THR A 49 6.40 -7.66 7.26
CA THR A 49 7.58 -8.00 8.06
C THR A 49 7.29 -9.07 9.11
N PHE A 50 6.15 -8.99 9.80
CA PHE A 50 5.89 -9.81 10.97
C PHE A 50 4.94 -10.99 10.73
N ILE A 51 4.31 -11.12 9.56
CA ILE A 51 3.32 -12.18 9.27
C ILE A 51 3.88 -13.60 9.52
N SER A 52 5.13 -13.85 9.11
CA SER A 52 5.78 -15.14 9.31
C SER A 52 6.09 -15.41 10.78
N ALA A 53 6.52 -14.39 11.52
CA ALA A 53 6.78 -14.48 12.95
C ALA A 53 5.47 -14.68 13.74
N ILE A 54 4.40 -13.98 13.37
CA ILE A 54 3.06 -14.17 13.95
C ILE A 54 2.58 -15.61 13.71
N ALA A 55 2.77 -16.16 12.51
CA ALA A 55 2.38 -17.54 12.21
C ALA A 55 3.06 -18.57 13.12
N ILE A 56 4.37 -18.43 13.33
CA ILE A 56 5.14 -19.33 14.17
C ILE A 56 4.76 -19.17 15.64
N ASN A 57 4.72 -17.94 16.13
CA ASN A 57 4.52 -17.67 17.56
C ASN A 57 3.07 -17.89 18.02
N SER A 58 2.08 -17.71 17.14
CA SER A 58 0.67 -17.86 17.48
C SER A 58 0.14 -19.28 17.29
N PHE A 59 0.69 -20.04 16.36
CA PHE A 59 0.13 -21.34 15.97
C PHE A 59 1.11 -22.50 16.13
N GLU A 60 2.40 -22.23 16.43
CA GLU A 60 3.46 -23.24 16.63
C GLU A 60 3.64 -24.21 15.44
N ILE A 61 3.11 -23.88 14.28
CA ILE A 61 3.15 -24.70 13.06
C ILE A 61 3.97 -23.98 12.00
N SER A 62 5.21 -24.40 11.81
CA SER A 62 6.14 -23.80 10.84
C SER A 62 5.59 -23.76 9.39
N PHE A 63 4.68 -24.68 9.04
CA PHE A 63 4.07 -24.71 7.73
C PHE A 63 3.24 -23.45 7.42
N TYR A 64 2.63 -22.83 8.43
CA TYR A 64 1.77 -21.65 8.23
C TYR A 64 2.55 -20.42 7.78
N GLN A 65 3.83 -20.27 8.16
CA GLN A 65 4.66 -19.17 7.66
C GLN A 65 4.86 -19.25 6.14
N TYR A 66 5.02 -20.43 5.58
CA TYR A 66 5.15 -20.61 4.12
C TYR A 66 3.80 -20.42 3.42
N MET A 67 2.74 -20.99 3.97
CA MET A 67 1.39 -20.85 3.43
C MET A 67 0.92 -19.40 3.40
N SER A 68 1.28 -18.58 4.39
CA SER A 68 0.92 -17.18 4.41
C SER A 68 1.40 -16.44 3.16
N TRP A 69 2.65 -16.62 2.77
CA TRP A 69 3.21 -15.97 1.59
C TRP A 69 2.71 -16.56 0.27
N ILE A 70 2.42 -17.86 0.22
CA ILE A 70 1.79 -18.48 -0.94
C ILE A 70 0.40 -17.87 -1.17
N ILE A 71 -0.40 -17.71 -0.14
CA ILE A 71 -1.74 -17.12 -0.22
C ILE A 71 -1.63 -15.63 -0.61
N VAL A 72 -0.77 -14.87 0.03
CA VAL A 72 -0.51 -13.47 -0.33
C VAL A 72 -0.15 -13.36 -1.81
N GLY A 73 0.80 -14.16 -2.29
CA GLY A 73 1.24 -14.14 -3.69
C GLY A 73 0.13 -14.52 -4.66
N LEU A 74 -0.64 -15.56 -4.34
CA LEU A 74 -1.73 -16.04 -5.19
C LEU A 74 -2.81 -14.96 -5.40
N PHE A 75 -3.18 -14.24 -4.34
CA PHE A 75 -4.18 -13.17 -4.40
C PHE A 75 -3.59 -11.83 -4.88
N ALA A 76 -2.29 -11.65 -4.84
CA ALA A 76 -1.62 -10.49 -5.43
C ALA A 76 -1.67 -10.51 -6.97
N ILE A 77 -1.67 -11.70 -7.59
CA ILE A 77 -1.72 -11.85 -9.07
C ILE A 77 -2.93 -11.13 -9.68
N PRO A 78 -4.19 -11.40 -9.27
CA PRO A 78 -5.35 -10.74 -9.83
C PRO A 78 -5.59 -9.32 -9.26
N SER A 79 -4.90 -8.92 -8.19
CA SER A 79 -5.16 -7.69 -7.44
C SER A 79 -5.30 -6.47 -8.35
N VAL A 80 -4.27 -6.14 -9.12
CA VAL A 80 -4.26 -4.94 -9.97
C VAL A 80 -5.40 -4.96 -10.99
N LEU A 81 -5.70 -6.14 -11.57
CA LEU A 81 -6.76 -6.30 -12.56
C LEU A 81 -8.15 -6.09 -11.92
N VAL A 82 -8.37 -6.64 -10.73
CA VAL A 82 -9.62 -6.47 -9.98
C VAL A 82 -9.87 -5.01 -9.66
N TRP A 83 -8.86 -4.31 -9.14
CA TRP A 83 -8.97 -2.91 -8.78
C TRP A 83 -9.07 -1.99 -10.02
N ASP A 84 -8.39 -2.31 -11.14
CA ASP A 84 -8.56 -1.58 -12.41
C ASP A 84 -9.97 -1.76 -12.95
N TRP A 85 -10.51 -2.99 -12.95
CA TRP A 85 -11.89 -3.23 -13.37
C TRP A 85 -12.89 -2.47 -12.50
N LEU A 86 -12.68 -2.44 -11.19
CA LEU A 86 -13.54 -1.72 -10.25
C LEU A 86 -13.46 -0.20 -10.43
N SER A 87 -12.29 0.33 -10.84
CA SER A 87 -12.07 1.76 -11.10
C SER A 87 -12.93 2.33 -12.23
N ARG A 88 -13.43 1.44 -13.09
CA ARG A 88 -14.35 1.81 -14.18
C ARG A 88 -15.81 1.92 -13.73
N LYS A 89 -16.13 1.48 -12.51
CA LYS A 89 -17.50 1.40 -11.97
C LYS A 89 -17.73 2.32 -10.78
N ILE A 90 -16.70 2.65 -10.05
CA ILE A 90 -16.78 3.38 -8.78
C ILE A 90 -15.90 4.64 -8.88
N SER A 91 -16.30 5.70 -8.18
CA SER A 91 -15.50 6.92 -8.10
C SER A 91 -14.14 6.65 -7.48
N THR A 92 -13.11 7.37 -7.93
CA THR A 92 -11.73 7.16 -7.50
C THR A 92 -11.56 7.29 -5.99
N ASP A 93 -12.24 8.25 -5.35
CA ASP A 93 -12.13 8.49 -3.91
C ASP A 93 -12.69 7.30 -3.10
N LEU A 94 -13.86 6.77 -3.49
CA LEU A 94 -14.43 5.56 -2.89
C LEU A 94 -13.56 4.33 -3.14
N LEU A 95 -12.97 4.25 -4.32
CA LEU A 95 -12.11 3.12 -4.68
C LEU A 95 -10.84 3.09 -3.83
N LEU A 96 -10.21 4.25 -3.62
CA LEU A 96 -9.05 4.39 -2.73
C LEU A 96 -9.41 4.00 -1.29
N LEU A 97 -10.57 4.48 -0.81
CA LEU A 97 -11.08 4.09 0.51
C LEU A 97 -11.24 2.57 0.62
N PHE A 98 -11.94 1.94 -0.33
CA PHE A 98 -12.19 0.50 -0.30
C PHE A 98 -10.90 -0.30 -0.39
N SER A 99 -9.95 0.09 -1.25
CA SER A 99 -8.69 -0.64 -1.39
C SER A 99 -7.85 -0.58 -0.10
N CYS A 100 -7.70 0.59 0.50
CA CYS A 100 -7.00 0.75 1.76
C CYS A 100 -7.72 0.07 2.93
N SER A 101 -9.06 0.14 2.96
CA SER A 101 -9.88 -0.54 3.98
C SER A 101 -9.77 -2.06 3.88
N THR A 102 -9.65 -2.62 2.67
CA THR A 102 -9.44 -4.06 2.47
C THR A 102 -8.13 -4.52 3.14
N VAL A 103 -7.05 -3.76 2.96
CA VAL A 103 -5.77 -4.05 3.61
C VAL A 103 -5.88 -3.88 5.13
N SER A 104 -6.49 -2.79 5.59
CA SER A 104 -6.70 -2.51 7.01
C SER A 104 -7.50 -3.61 7.71
N LEU A 105 -8.57 -4.09 7.07
CA LEU A 105 -9.38 -5.20 7.57
C LEU A 105 -8.57 -6.50 7.62
N GLY A 106 -7.73 -6.77 6.61
CA GLY A 106 -6.82 -7.90 6.63
C GLY A 106 -5.88 -7.84 7.83
N VAL A 107 -5.26 -6.69 8.08
CA VAL A 107 -4.38 -6.50 9.25
C VAL A 107 -5.16 -6.69 10.57
N ALA A 108 -6.40 -6.19 10.65
CA ALA A 108 -7.23 -6.30 11.85
C ALA A 108 -7.60 -7.76 12.20
N PHE A 109 -7.77 -8.63 11.21
CA PHE A 109 -8.04 -10.05 11.46
C PHE A 109 -6.92 -10.78 12.21
N LEU A 110 -5.68 -10.27 12.19
CA LEU A 110 -4.59 -10.84 12.97
C LEU A 110 -4.82 -10.74 14.49
N LEU A 111 -5.66 -9.79 14.95
CA LEU A 111 -5.99 -9.64 16.37
C LEU A 111 -6.84 -10.80 16.92
N LEU A 112 -7.51 -11.57 16.05
CA LEU A 112 -8.43 -12.63 16.45
C LEU A 112 -7.75 -13.93 16.82
N ASN A 113 -6.43 -14.04 16.63
CA ASN A 113 -5.60 -15.21 16.98
C ASN A 113 -6.22 -16.57 16.59
N ASN A 114 -6.75 -16.65 15.37
CA ASN A 114 -7.40 -17.84 14.83
C ASN A 114 -6.89 -18.13 13.42
N VAL A 115 -6.61 -19.41 13.13
CA VAL A 115 -6.01 -19.85 11.87
C VAL A 115 -6.81 -19.42 10.63
N SER A 116 -8.14 -19.52 10.70
CA SER A 116 -9.01 -19.12 9.56
C SER A 116 -8.91 -17.63 9.29
N TYR A 117 -8.93 -16.79 10.34
CA TYR A 117 -8.78 -15.35 10.20
C TYR A 117 -7.36 -14.95 9.79
N PHE A 118 -6.35 -15.70 10.21
CA PHE A 118 -4.97 -15.50 9.75
C PHE A 118 -4.85 -15.68 8.22
N PHE A 119 -5.41 -16.74 7.66
CA PHE A 119 -5.39 -16.96 6.22
C PHE A 119 -6.28 -15.98 5.46
N LEU A 120 -7.40 -15.56 6.05
CA LEU A 120 -8.23 -14.49 5.49
C LEU A 120 -7.49 -13.15 5.48
N ALA A 121 -6.69 -12.86 6.50
CA ALA A 121 -5.81 -11.69 6.54
C ALA A 121 -4.79 -11.72 5.38
N CYS A 122 -4.14 -12.86 5.13
CA CYS A 122 -3.21 -13.05 4.03
C CYS A 122 -3.88 -12.82 2.65
N LEU A 123 -5.10 -13.33 2.47
CA LEU A 123 -5.90 -13.15 1.26
C LEU A 123 -6.20 -11.67 1.02
N LEU A 124 -6.76 -10.99 2.02
CA LEU A 124 -7.13 -9.57 1.91
C LEU A 124 -5.91 -8.68 1.69
N TYR A 125 -4.80 -9.01 2.34
CA TYR A 125 -3.54 -8.30 2.15
C TYR A 125 -3.02 -8.48 0.71
N GLY A 126 -2.97 -9.71 0.20
CA GLY A 126 -2.54 -9.99 -1.16
C GLY A 126 -3.42 -9.29 -2.19
N LEU A 127 -4.75 -9.36 -2.03
CA LEU A 127 -5.70 -8.70 -2.93
C LEU A 127 -5.65 -7.18 -2.82
N GLY A 128 -5.40 -6.64 -1.63
CA GLY A 128 -5.46 -5.20 -1.38
C GLY A 128 -4.20 -4.46 -1.79
N VAL A 129 -3.01 -4.92 -1.38
CA VAL A 129 -1.77 -4.12 -1.46
C VAL A 129 -1.35 -3.73 -2.88
N PRO A 130 -1.17 -4.66 -3.85
CA PRO A 130 -0.69 -4.26 -5.17
C PRO A 130 -1.66 -3.31 -5.88
N GLY A 131 -2.95 -3.56 -5.74
CA GLY A 131 -3.98 -2.71 -6.32
C GLY A 131 -4.04 -1.33 -5.68
N SER A 132 -3.96 -1.23 -4.34
CA SER A 132 -3.90 0.06 -3.65
C SER A 132 -2.70 0.88 -4.09
N VAL A 133 -1.51 0.27 -4.14
CA VAL A 133 -0.28 0.93 -4.62
C VAL A 133 -0.47 1.51 -6.03
N ALA A 134 -1.02 0.71 -6.94
CA ALA A 134 -1.27 1.15 -8.32
C ALA A 134 -2.27 2.31 -8.38
N LEU A 135 -3.39 2.22 -7.65
CA LEU A 135 -4.43 3.26 -7.60
C LEU A 135 -3.92 4.57 -7.02
N ILE A 136 -3.20 4.50 -5.89
CA ILE A 136 -2.65 5.69 -5.21
C ILE A 136 -1.67 6.42 -6.11
N LEU A 137 -0.77 5.68 -6.79
CA LEU A 137 0.18 6.28 -7.73
C LEU A 137 -0.50 6.92 -8.93
N VAL A 138 -1.53 6.28 -9.49
CA VAL A 138 -2.30 6.83 -10.62
C VAL A 138 -2.99 8.12 -10.20
N GLU A 139 -3.62 8.14 -9.02
CA GLU A 139 -4.32 9.33 -8.55
C GLU A 139 -3.35 10.46 -8.17
N GLY A 140 -2.21 10.15 -7.56
CA GLY A 140 -1.19 11.14 -7.26
C GLY A 140 -0.63 11.82 -8.51
N LYS A 141 -0.43 11.07 -9.60
CA LYS A 141 -0.03 11.64 -10.90
C LYS A 141 -1.05 12.64 -11.43
N LYS A 142 -2.35 12.40 -11.25
CA LYS A 142 -3.42 13.31 -11.70
C LYS A 142 -3.48 14.59 -10.86
N ARG A 143 -3.15 14.52 -9.57
CA ARG A 143 -3.18 15.66 -8.66
C ARG A 143 -1.94 16.55 -8.72
N PHE A 144 -0.88 16.11 -9.38
CA PHE A 144 0.38 16.85 -9.50
C PHE A 144 0.39 17.73 -10.75
N ILE A 145 0.69 19.04 -10.57
CA ILE A 145 0.92 19.96 -11.69
C ILE A 145 2.41 20.00 -11.97
N GLY A 146 2.83 19.42 -13.09
CA GLY A 146 4.22 19.41 -13.51
C GLY A 146 4.65 18.07 -14.12
N ASN A 147 5.91 17.75 -14.00
CA ASN A 147 6.46 16.53 -14.59
C ASN A 147 6.01 15.29 -13.81
N VAL A 148 5.31 14.38 -14.49
CA VAL A 148 4.78 13.11 -13.92
C VAL A 148 5.86 12.27 -13.26
N ASN A 149 7.09 12.27 -13.78
CA ASN A 149 8.19 11.51 -13.18
C ASN A 149 8.59 12.05 -11.80
N ILE A 150 8.51 13.37 -11.61
CA ILE A 150 8.75 14.01 -10.31
C ILE A 150 7.66 13.62 -9.31
N SER A 151 6.40 13.59 -9.74
CA SER A 151 5.30 13.12 -8.91
C SER A 151 5.54 11.69 -8.40
N VAL A 152 5.88 10.77 -9.29
CA VAL A 152 6.19 9.38 -8.93
C VAL A 152 7.37 9.31 -7.97
N ALA A 153 8.45 10.05 -8.23
CA ALA A 153 9.63 10.06 -7.38
C ALA A 153 9.31 10.53 -5.95
N ILE A 154 8.56 11.62 -5.79
CA ILE A 154 8.15 12.14 -4.48
C ILE A 154 7.29 11.12 -3.73
N MET A 155 6.28 10.56 -4.40
CA MET A 155 5.37 9.60 -3.78
C MET A 155 6.07 8.31 -3.38
N THR A 156 6.91 7.75 -4.25
CA THR A 156 7.66 6.53 -3.93
C THR A 156 8.68 6.76 -2.82
N THR A 157 9.29 7.95 -2.75
CA THR A 157 10.18 8.32 -1.64
C THR A 157 9.40 8.38 -0.33
N ALA A 158 8.23 9.05 -0.30
CA ALA A 158 7.39 9.11 0.88
C ALA A 158 6.98 7.70 1.36
N PHE A 159 6.54 6.85 0.44
CA PHE A 159 6.21 5.46 0.71
C PHE A 159 7.39 4.66 1.26
N SER A 160 8.58 4.80 0.66
CA SER A 160 9.79 4.10 1.10
C SER A 160 10.25 4.53 2.49
N ILE A 161 10.11 5.82 2.83
CA ILE A 161 10.39 6.30 4.19
C ILE A 161 9.43 5.62 5.18
N GLY A 162 8.14 5.50 4.83
CA GLY A 162 7.17 4.75 5.63
C GLY A 162 7.57 3.30 5.85
N GLN A 163 8.09 2.64 4.81
CA GLN A 163 8.56 1.26 4.90
C GLN A 163 9.77 1.07 5.83
N ILE A 164 10.60 2.07 6.01
CA ILE A 164 11.73 2.02 6.95
C ILE A 164 11.22 2.25 8.38
N ILE A 165 10.35 3.23 8.57
CA ILE A 165 9.84 3.60 9.89
C ILE A 165 8.94 2.51 10.48
N GLY A 166 8.11 1.88 9.65
CA GLY A 166 7.13 0.88 10.09
C GLY A 166 7.73 -0.27 10.89
N PRO A 167 8.63 -1.07 10.32
CA PRO A 167 9.26 -2.19 11.02
C PRO A 167 10.08 -1.75 12.24
N TYR A 168 10.76 -0.60 12.16
CA TYR A 168 11.53 -0.06 13.27
C TYR A 168 10.65 0.28 14.48
N ALA A 169 9.59 1.05 14.26
CA ALA A 169 8.65 1.39 15.32
C ALA A 169 7.93 0.15 15.88
N SER A 170 7.54 -0.78 15.01
CA SER A 170 6.92 -2.04 15.42
C SER A 170 7.87 -2.94 16.21
N GLY A 171 9.14 -3.02 15.82
CA GLY A 171 10.15 -3.80 16.55
C GLY A 171 10.27 -3.32 18.00
N ILE A 172 10.38 -2.00 18.21
CA ILE A 172 10.41 -1.42 19.56
C ILE A 172 9.16 -1.80 20.37
N LEU A 173 7.97 -1.72 19.78
CA LEU A 173 6.73 -2.07 20.47
C LEU A 173 6.67 -3.55 20.84
N ILE A 174 7.13 -4.43 19.94
CA ILE A 174 7.17 -5.88 20.20
C ILE A 174 8.15 -6.19 21.31
N ASP A 175 9.33 -5.57 21.33
CA ASP A 175 10.35 -5.78 22.37
C ASP A 175 9.88 -5.30 23.74
N LEU A 176 9.12 -4.19 23.80
CA LEU A 176 8.58 -3.64 25.06
C LEU A 176 7.45 -4.49 25.64
N GLU A 177 6.59 -5.05 24.81
CA GLU A 177 5.37 -5.72 25.24
C GLU A 177 5.42 -7.26 25.12
N ASN A 178 6.46 -7.80 24.49
CA ASN A 178 6.61 -9.22 24.17
C ASN A 178 5.39 -9.82 23.42
N ASN A 179 4.70 -8.99 22.63
CA ASN A 179 3.57 -9.40 21.81
C ASN A 179 3.40 -8.53 20.57
N TYR A 180 2.64 -9.00 19.57
CA TYR A 180 2.43 -8.30 18.30
C TYR A 180 1.23 -7.34 18.29
N LYS A 181 0.41 -7.28 19.37
CA LYS A 181 -0.86 -6.55 19.35
C LYS A 181 -0.67 -5.06 19.10
N SER A 182 0.26 -4.42 19.81
CA SER A 182 0.50 -2.98 19.64
C SER A 182 1.05 -2.64 18.25
N SER A 183 1.87 -3.51 17.68
CA SER A 183 2.33 -3.37 16.29
C SER A 183 1.18 -3.49 15.30
N ILE A 184 0.25 -4.41 15.51
CA ILE A 184 -0.96 -4.55 14.68
C ILE A 184 -1.85 -3.31 14.82
N PHE A 185 -2.05 -2.77 16.03
CA PHE A 185 -2.78 -1.52 16.25
C PHE A 185 -2.12 -0.32 15.58
N LEU A 186 -0.79 -0.22 15.62
CA LEU A 186 -0.03 0.80 14.89
C LEU A 186 -0.29 0.68 13.38
N ALA A 187 -0.23 -0.52 12.82
CA ALA A 187 -0.49 -0.76 11.41
C ALA A 187 -1.91 -0.35 11.01
N ILE A 188 -2.93 -0.74 11.81
CA ILE A 188 -4.32 -0.39 11.56
C ILE A 188 -4.52 1.13 11.61
N SER A 189 -3.97 1.82 12.62
CA SER A 189 -4.11 3.28 12.76
C SER A 189 -3.45 4.02 11.60
N CYS A 190 -2.28 3.57 11.12
CA CYS A 190 -1.65 4.13 9.93
C CYS A 190 -2.48 3.88 8.67
N MET A 191 -3.08 2.71 8.50
CA MET A 191 -3.94 2.39 7.37
C MET A 191 -5.23 3.21 7.37
N ILE A 192 -5.85 3.41 8.53
CA ILE A 192 -7.03 4.28 8.69
C ILE A 192 -6.66 5.73 8.36
N SER A 193 -5.54 6.23 8.89
CA SER A 193 -5.05 7.57 8.59
C SER A 193 -4.79 7.76 7.10
N SER A 194 -4.20 6.77 6.44
CA SER A 194 -4.02 6.74 4.99
C SER A 194 -5.36 6.85 4.25
N SER A 195 -6.34 6.03 4.63
CA SER A 195 -7.67 6.03 4.02
C SER A 195 -8.37 7.39 4.13
N ILE A 196 -8.30 8.02 5.31
CA ILE A 196 -8.89 9.34 5.58
C ILE A 196 -8.22 10.43 4.74
N LEU A 197 -6.88 10.44 4.70
CA LEU A 197 -6.12 11.42 3.92
C LEU A 197 -6.39 11.33 2.42
N MET A 198 -6.70 10.13 1.92
CA MET A 198 -7.01 9.91 0.51
C MET A 198 -8.43 10.32 0.12
N LEU A 199 -9.36 10.41 1.08
CA LEU A 199 -10.73 10.89 0.88
C LEU A 199 -10.85 12.40 0.68
N ASN A 200 -9.76 13.15 0.65
CA ASN A 200 -9.82 14.62 0.61
C ASN A 200 -10.65 15.09 -0.59
N PRO A 201 -11.79 15.77 -0.36
CA PRO A 201 -12.66 16.22 -1.43
C PRO A 201 -11.91 17.24 -2.31
N LYS A 202 -12.19 17.15 -3.60
CA LYS A 202 -11.68 18.06 -4.65
C LYS A 202 -12.07 19.50 -4.38
#